data_4e1abf2328dfbdabda167dfdc4243094
#
_entry.id   4e1abf2328dfbdabda167dfdc4243094
#
_cell.length_a   1.000
_cell.length_b   1.000
_cell.length_c   1.000
_cell.angle_alpha   90.00
_cell.angle_beta   90.00
_cell.angle_gamma   90.00
#
_symmetry.space_group_name_H-M   'P 1'
#
loop_
_entity.id
_entity.type
_entity.pdbx_description
1 polymer ?
#
loop_
_entity_poly.entity_id
_entity_poly.type
_entity_poly.pdbx_seq_one_letter_code
_entity_poly.pdbx_strand_id
1 'polypeptide(L)'
;MKVLFYCISLFITISCYTPKRDCIPFHNGTFEFETIVNNSLETSRFIRNDTLEIEFYQGKVDSASIRWVNDCECILTRIHPETNQDKRPIRMRILTTKKDSYIFEYSLVGDLKNTQRGEVTKVD
;
A
#
# COMPACT_ATOMS: atom_id res chain seq x y z
N MET A 1 39.75 -1.55 -53.43
CA MET A 1 39.61 -1.56 -51.95
C MET A 1 38.14 -1.47 -51.60
N LYS A 2 37.61 -2.57 -51.12
CA LYS A 2 36.22 -2.57 -50.60
C LYS A 2 36.28 -2.30 -49.09
N VAL A 3 35.81 -1.13 -48.68
CA VAL A 3 35.68 -0.80 -47.28
C VAL A 3 34.36 -1.41 -46.82
N LEU A 4 34.45 -2.48 -45.99
CA LEU A 4 33.31 -3.11 -45.39
C LEU A 4 32.92 -2.28 -44.17
N PHE A 5 31.86 -1.49 -44.30
CA PHE A 5 31.25 -0.80 -43.17
C PHE A 5 30.44 -1.83 -42.36
N TYR A 6 31.03 -2.31 -41.27
CA TYR A 6 30.29 -3.05 -40.24
C TYR A 6 29.48 -2.03 -39.43
N CYS A 7 28.21 -1.87 -39.76
CA CYS A 7 27.24 -1.25 -38.87
C CYS A 7 26.99 -2.20 -37.70
N ILE A 8 27.72 -1.98 -36.60
CA ILE A 8 27.37 -2.60 -35.30
C ILE A 8 26.13 -1.90 -34.83
N SER A 9 24.97 -2.52 -35.07
CA SER A 9 23.69 -2.13 -34.47
C SER A 9 23.74 -2.46 -32.99
N LEU A 10 24.02 -1.45 -32.17
CA LEU A 10 23.97 -1.55 -30.70
C LEU A 10 22.49 -1.62 -30.31
N PHE A 11 21.98 -2.85 -30.13
CA PHE A 11 20.68 -3.08 -29.52
C PHE A 11 20.77 -2.64 -28.07
N ILE A 12 20.35 -1.41 -27.78
CA ILE A 12 20.10 -0.97 -26.41
C ILE A 12 18.81 -1.66 -25.98
N THR A 13 18.95 -2.80 -25.29
CA THR A 13 17.81 -3.42 -24.59
C THR A 13 17.48 -2.52 -23.40
N ILE A 14 16.46 -1.68 -23.57
CA ILE A 14 15.87 -0.98 -22.45
C ILE A 14 15.13 -2.05 -21.64
N SER A 15 15.82 -2.60 -20.66
CA SER A 15 15.21 -3.47 -19.67
C SER A 15 14.30 -2.61 -18.81
N CYS A 16 12.98 -2.69 -19.03
CA CYS A 16 12.00 -2.13 -18.10
C CYS A 16 12.12 -2.91 -16.78
N TYR A 17 12.88 -2.36 -15.83
CA TYR A 17 12.95 -2.89 -14.48
C TYR A 17 11.63 -2.61 -13.78
N THR A 18 10.78 -3.63 -13.66
CA THR A 18 9.59 -3.58 -12.81
C THR A 18 10.03 -3.94 -11.39
N PRO A 19 9.94 -3.02 -10.40
CA PRO A 19 10.30 -3.36 -9.04
C PRO A 19 9.45 -4.55 -8.58
N LYS A 20 10.11 -5.60 -8.09
CA LYS A 20 9.46 -6.80 -7.61
C LYS A 20 8.77 -6.49 -6.28
N ARG A 21 7.45 -6.58 -6.24
CA ARG A 21 6.66 -6.42 -5.03
C ARG A 21 6.45 -7.78 -4.37
N ASP A 22 6.76 -7.87 -3.10
CA ASP A 22 6.48 -9.03 -2.27
C ASP A 22 5.45 -8.66 -1.21
N CYS A 23 4.18 -8.82 -1.53
CA CYS A 23 3.08 -8.30 -0.72
C CYS A 23 2.55 -9.32 0.29
N ILE A 24 2.71 -10.61 0.07
CA ILE A 24 2.17 -11.67 0.94
C ILE A 24 2.62 -11.53 2.40
N PRO A 25 3.89 -11.22 2.72
CA PRO A 25 4.31 -11.04 4.12
C PRO A 25 3.58 -9.91 4.84
N PHE A 26 2.95 -9.00 4.12
CA PHE A 26 2.22 -7.86 4.68
C PHE A 26 0.71 -8.09 4.82
N HIS A 27 0.24 -9.31 4.54
CA HIS A 27 -1.16 -9.68 4.78
C HIS A 27 -1.46 -9.91 6.26
N ASN A 28 -0.45 -10.21 7.06
CA ASN A 28 -0.59 -10.49 8.50
C ASN A 28 0.51 -9.79 9.27
N GLY A 29 0.20 -9.34 10.46
CA GLY A 29 1.19 -8.80 11.39
C GLY A 29 0.71 -7.56 12.12
N THR A 30 1.66 -6.96 12.83
CA THR A 30 1.49 -5.68 13.51
C THR A 30 2.27 -4.62 12.76
N PHE A 31 1.64 -3.47 12.55
CA PHE A 31 2.16 -2.40 11.72
C PHE A 31 2.07 -1.06 12.41
N GLU A 32 2.97 -0.16 12.08
CA GLU A 32 2.95 1.23 12.51
C GLU A 32 2.95 2.17 11.31
N PHE A 33 2.13 3.21 11.41
CA PHE A 33 2.00 4.27 10.42
C PHE A 33 2.13 5.61 11.14
N GLU A 34 3.01 6.46 10.62
CA GLU A 34 3.25 7.80 11.15
C GLU A 34 2.63 8.85 10.24
N THR A 35 1.98 9.84 10.83
CA THR A 35 1.40 10.97 10.12
C THR A 35 1.62 12.25 10.91
N ILE A 36 1.64 13.40 10.22
CA ILE A 36 1.75 14.70 10.86
C ILE A 36 0.36 15.30 10.99
N VAL A 37 -0.06 15.58 12.23
CA VAL A 37 -1.32 16.24 12.57
C VAL A 37 -1.01 17.46 13.43
N ASN A 38 -1.43 18.67 12.99
CA ASN A 38 -1.21 19.93 13.72
C ASN A 38 0.27 20.14 14.11
N ASN A 39 1.20 19.89 13.18
CA ASN A 39 2.66 19.99 13.37
C ASN A 39 3.25 19.00 14.39
N SER A 40 2.47 18.00 14.84
CA SER A 40 2.93 16.93 15.71
C SER A 40 2.96 15.61 14.96
N LEU A 41 3.99 14.80 15.23
CA LEU A 41 4.07 13.45 14.70
C LEU A 41 3.16 12.53 15.52
N GLU A 42 2.17 11.96 14.85
CA GLU A 42 1.23 11.00 15.43
C GLU A 42 1.49 9.61 14.86
N THR A 43 1.47 8.60 15.72
CA THR A 43 1.65 7.21 15.31
C THR A 43 0.35 6.45 15.51
N SER A 44 -0.11 5.77 14.47
CA SER A 44 -1.16 4.77 14.59
C SER A 44 -0.56 3.38 14.47
N ARG A 45 -1.15 2.43 15.15
CA ARG A 45 -0.78 1.03 15.11
C ARG A 45 -1.98 0.22 14.67
N PHE A 46 -1.77 -0.75 13.81
CA PHE A 46 -2.83 -1.67 13.43
C PHE A 46 -2.33 -3.11 13.40
N ILE A 47 -3.25 -4.02 13.70
CA ILE A 47 -3.03 -5.46 13.61
C ILE A 47 -3.87 -5.96 12.45
N ARG A 48 -3.27 -6.75 11.59
CA ARG A 48 -3.92 -7.30 10.40
C ARG A 48 -3.80 -8.81 10.36
N ASN A 49 -4.90 -9.46 10.03
CA ASN A 49 -4.91 -10.84 9.58
C ASN A 49 -5.63 -10.94 8.22
N ASP A 50 -5.89 -12.13 7.71
CA ASP A 50 -6.44 -12.30 6.37
C ASP A 50 -7.83 -11.69 6.16
N THR A 51 -8.59 -11.45 7.22
CA THR A 51 -9.99 -11.03 7.14
C THR A 51 -10.32 -9.77 7.94
N LEU A 52 -9.42 -9.33 8.82
CA LEU A 52 -9.69 -8.26 9.78
C LEU A 52 -8.49 -7.35 9.97
N GLU A 53 -8.74 -6.06 10.11
CA GLU A 53 -7.76 -5.06 10.50
C GLU A 53 -8.29 -4.27 11.68
N ILE A 54 -7.50 -4.16 12.74
CA ILE A 54 -7.84 -3.40 13.95
C ILE A 54 -6.82 -2.29 14.12
N GLU A 55 -7.29 -1.05 14.12
CA GLU A 55 -6.45 0.14 14.26
C GLU A 55 -6.59 0.75 15.64
N PHE A 56 -5.46 1.16 16.21
CA PHE A 56 -5.36 1.87 17.49
C PHE A 56 -4.80 3.25 17.24
N TYR A 57 -5.59 4.27 17.49
CA TYR A 57 -5.20 5.65 17.24
C TYR A 57 -5.81 6.58 18.30
N GLN A 58 -4.97 7.35 18.99
CA GLN A 58 -5.39 8.33 20.00
C GLN A 58 -6.40 7.76 21.05
N GLY A 59 -6.12 6.56 21.55
CA GLY A 59 -7.00 5.89 22.52
C GLY A 59 -8.29 5.32 21.93
N LYS A 60 -8.50 5.43 20.62
CA LYS A 60 -9.64 4.86 19.91
C LYS A 60 -9.25 3.55 19.24
N VAL A 61 -10.20 2.64 19.15
CA VAL A 61 -10.08 1.37 18.44
C VAL A 61 -11.09 1.34 17.32
N ASP A 62 -10.62 1.11 16.10
CA ASP A 62 -11.48 0.98 14.93
C ASP A 62 -11.17 -0.35 14.22
N SER A 63 -12.19 -0.97 13.67
CA SER A 63 -12.08 -2.28 13.02
C SER A 63 -12.65 -2.22 11.62
N ALA A 64 -11.96 -2.90 10.70
CA ALA A 64 -12.39 -3.04 9.32
C ALA A 64 -12.26 -4.50 8.87
N SER A 65 -13.22 -4.95 8.08
CA SER A 65 -13.04 -6.19 7.33
C SER A 65 -12.09 -5.94 6.16
N ILE A 66 -11.27 -6.91 5.84
CA ILE A 66 -10.31 -6.83 4.74
C ILE A 66 -10.57 -7.95 3.75
N ARG A 67 -10.56 -7.61 2.46
CA ARG A 67 -10.69 -8.58 1.37
C ARG A 67 -9.58 -8.30 0.35
N TRP A 68 -8.70 -9.25 0.18
CA TRP A 68 -7.63 -9.19 -0.81
C TRP A 68 -8.18 -9.55 -2.19
N VAL A 69 -8.09 -8.60 -3.14
CA VAL A 69 -8.48 -8.83 -4.55
C VAL A 69 -7.36 -9.47 -5.35
N ASN A 70 -6.12 -9.21 -4.93
CA ASN A 70 -4.90 -9.88 -5.39
C ASN A 70 -3.85 -9.74 -4.28
N ASP A 71 -2.64 -10.19 -4.50
CA ASP A 71 -1.59 -10.19 -3.47
C ASP A 71 -1.25 -8.79 -2.94
N CYS A 72 -1.43 -7.76 -3.76
CA CYS A 72 -0.99 -6.39 -3.45
C CYS A 72 -2.14 -5.39 -3.31
N GLU A 73 -3.38 -5.81 -3.42
CA GLU A 73 -4.54 -4.92 -3.38
C GLU A 73 -5.66 -5.49 -2.54
N CYS A 74 -6.24 -4.67 -1.67
CA CYS A 74 -7.35 -5.08 -0.82
C CYS A 74 -8.44 -4.00 -0.74
N ILE A 75 -9.61 -4.42 -0.29
CA ILE A 75 -10.75 -3.57 0.03
C ILE A 75 -10.99 -3.66 1.53
N LEU A 76 -11.01 -2.49 2.17
CA LEU A 76 -11.27 -2.32 3.60
C LEU A 76 -12.67 -1.74 3.78
N THR A 77 -13.46 -2.35 4.65
CA THR A 77 -14.81 -1.87 4.99
C THR A 77 -14.93 -1.76 6.50
N ARG A 78 -15.24 -0.57 7.01
CA ARG A 78 -15.40 -0.36 8.45
C ARG A 78 -16.56 -1.19 9.00
N ILE A 79 -16.36 -1.82 10.16
CA ILE A 79 -17.37 -2.66 10.81
C ILE A 79 -18.37 -1.79 11.57
N HIS A 80 -17.90 -0.70 12.17
CA HIS A 80 -18.73 0.25 12.93
C HIS A 80 -18.64 1.65 12.35
N PRO A 81 -19.23 1.90 11.16
CA PRO A 81 -19.19 3.22 10.55
C PRO A 81 -20.04 4.23 11.34
N GLU A 82 -19.49 5.43 11.58
CA GLU A 82 -20.18 6.51 12.29
C GLU A 82 -20.84 7.50 11.32
N THR A 83 -20.29 7.65 10.12
CA THR A 83 -20.78 8.58 9.09
C THR A 83 -21.12 7.86 7.80
N ASN A 84 -21.84 8.51 6.89
CA ASN A 84 -22.11 7.96 5.57
C ASN A 84 -20.82 7.77 4.75
N GLN A 85 -19.84 8.63 4.93
CA GLN A 85 -18.54 8.48 4.29
C GLN A 85 -17.81 7.24 4.81
N ASP A 86 -17.89 6.97 6.10
CA ASP A 86 -17.26 5.80 6.74
C ASP A 86 -17.86 4.48 6.24
N LYS A 87 -19.07 4.49 5.71
CA LYS A 87 -19.70 3.30 5.10
C LYS A 87 -19.12 2.94 3.75
N ARG A 88 -18.42 3.87 3.09
CA ARG A 88 -17.81 3.63 1.79
C ARG A 88 -16.55 2.79 1.94
N PRO A 89 -16.39 1.72 1.16
CA PRO A 89 -15.19 0.91 1.21
C PRO A 89 -13.97 1.69 0.71
N ILE A 90 -12.82 1.33 1.26
CA ILE A 90 -11.52 1.90 0.92
C ILE A 90 -10.75 0.87 0.11
N ARG A 91 -10.22 1.28 -1.04
CA ARG A 91 -9.26 0.51 -1.80
C ARG A 91 -7.86 0.88 -1.35
N MET A 92 -7.05 -0.13 -1.01
CA MET A 92 -5.64 0.04 -0.70
C MET A 92 -4.79 -0.82 -1.64
N ARG A 93 -3.76 -0.23 -2.20
CA ARG A 93 -2.83 -0.92 -3.09
C ARG A 93 -1.39 -0.70 -2.63
N ILE A 94 -0.65 -1.79 -2.47
CA ILE A 94 0.78 -1.75 -2.20
C ILE A 94 1.53 -1.46 -3.49
N LEU A 95 2.32 -0.38 -3.50
CA LEU A 95 3.05 0.09 -4.68
C LEU A 95 4.46 -0.51 -4.75
N THR A 96 5.16 -0.52 -3.60
CA THR A 96 6.52 -1.04 -3.46
C THR A 96 6.68 -1.67 -2.10
N THR A 97 7.52 -2.70 -2.01
CA THR A 97 7.84 -3.35 -0.74
C THR A 97 9.34 -3.29 -0.48
N LYS A 98 9.68 -3.15 0.80
CA LYS A 98 11.01 -3.35 1.37
C LYS A 98 10.93 -4.54 2.32
N LYS A 99 12.02 -4.85 3.03
CA LYS A 99 12.05 -5.98 3.98
C LYS A 99 10.94 -5.90 5.03
N ASP A 100 10.80 -4.75 5.69
CA ASP A 100 9.89 -4.55 6.82
C ASP A 100 8.90 -3.40 6.60
N SER A 101 8.78 -2.87 5.39
CA SER A 101 7.89 -1.75 5.10
C SER A 101 7.33 -1.82 3.68
N TYR A 102 6.24 -1.09 3.48
CA TYR A 102 5.70 -0.91 2.13
C TYR A 102 5.17 0.52 1.95
N ILE A 103 5.20 0.96 0.70
CA ILE A 103 4.54 2.19 0.26
C ILE A 103 3.22 1.78 -0.38
N PHE A 104 2.16 2.47 -0.01
CA PHE A 104 0.81 2.18 -0.48
C PHE A 104 0.09 3.44 -0.94
N GLU A 105 -0.93 3.25 -1.74
CA GLU A 105 -1.93 4.27 -2.05
C GLU A 105 -3.30 3.78 -1.59
N TYR A 106 -4.15 4.73 -1.21
CA TYR A 106 -5.52 4.42 -0.84
C TYR A 106 -6.49 5.50 -1.30
N SER A 107 -7.71 5.10 -1.55
CA SER A 107 -8.81 5.97 -1.94
C SER A 107 -10.13 5.30 -1.59
N LEU A 108 -11.21 6.07 -1.55
CA LEU A 108 -12.53 5.47 -1.55
C LEU A 108 -12.77 4.75 -2.88
N VAL A 109 -13.43 3.60 -2.83
CA VAL A 109 -13.77 2.86 -4.05
C VAL A 109 -14.61 3.76 -4.97
N GLY A 110 -14.18 3.87 -6.23
CA GLY A 110 -14.81 4.72 -7.23
C GLY A 110 -14.32 6.17 -7.25
N ASP A 111 -13.44 6.58 -6.34
CA ASP A 111 -12.90 7.93 -6.26
C ASP A 111 -11.38 7.94 -6.50
N LEU A 112 -10.97 7.69 -7.74
CA LEU A 112 -9.55 7.65 -8.11
C LEU A 112 -8.86 9.02 -8.10
N LYS A 113 -9.63 10.12 -8.10
CA LYS A 113 -9.08 11.48 -8.11
C LYS A 113 -8.50 11.89 -6.76
N ASN A 114 -8.96 11.29 -5.67
CA ASN A 114 -8.55 11.61 -4.30
C ASN A 114 -7.72 10.47 -3.70
N THR A 115 -6.71 10.04 -4.45
CA THR A 115 -5.78 9.00 -4.00
C THR A 115 -4.70 9.61 -3.12
N GLN A 116 -4.46 9.01 -1.96
CA GLN A 116 -3.40 9.39 -1.02
C GLN A 116 -2.37 8.28 -0.92
N ARG A 117 -1.15 8.63 -0.49
CA ARG A 117 -0.04 7.69 -0.31
C ARG A 117 0.50 7.75 1.10
N GLY A 118 1.06 6.64 1.54
CA GLY A 118 1.74 6.55 2.81
C GLY A 118 2.76 5.42 2.83
N GLU A 119 3.52 5.35 3.91
CA GLU A 119 4.47 4.28 4.19
C GLU A 119 4.13 3.65 5.53
N VAL A 120 4.15 2.32 5.57
CA VAL A 120 3.85 1.51 6.75
C VAL A 120 5.02 0.60 7.05
N THR A 121 5.36 0.47 8.32
CA THR A 121 6.42 -0.41 8.81
C THR A 121 5.80 -1.57 9.58
N LYS A 122 6.23 -2.78 9.26
CA LYS A 122 5.89 -3.98 10.02
C LYS A 122 6.82 -4.08 11.22
N VAL A 123 6.24 -4.25 12.43
CA VAL A 123 6.97 -4.16 13.70
C VAL A 123 7.02 -5.47 14.50
N ASP A 124 6.51 -6.55 13.95
CA ASP A 124 6.59 -7.87 14.58
C ASP A 124 7.31 -8.94 13.74
#